data_581e473957050a54820c4c774b78d894
#
_entry.id   581e473957050a54820c4c774b78d894
#
_cell.length_a   1.000
_cell.length_b   1.000
_cell.length_c   1.000
_cell.angle_alpha   90.00
_cell.angle_beta   90.00
_cell.angle_gamma   90.00
#
_symmetry.space_group_name_H-M   'P 1'
#
loop_
_entity.id
_entity.type
_entity.pdbx_description
1 polymer ?
#
loop_
_entity_poly.entity_id
_entity_poly.type
_entity_poly.pdbx_seq_one_letter_code
_entity_poly.pdbx_strand_id
1 'polypeptide(L)'
;GVKDSFGEFTPPPKITHWSPSGMKRDCRYNDFQKEYLNDKSNADYWFYLGYYVHLLTDIMWSVTMYMPTRVKYAEEYKKNPEFLKVIKKDWNDIDVWHLRSLTYHPTFDILKNAGEIKDYLPYYEHNQLTKQVKFIVDYYESYSSNTDREFEYTQKEDIQNFVECSCELLYKVLKEKELI
;
A
#
# COMPACT_ATOMS: atom_id res chain seq x y z
N GLY A 1 3.42 -2.97 -8.93
CA GLY A 1 4.33 -3.72 -9.81
C GLY A 1 5.23 -4.65 -9.02
N VAL A 2 5.75 -5.66 -9.68
CA VAL A 2 6.77 -6.58 -9.13
C VAL A 2 8.14 -6.04 -9.53
N LYS A 3 9.13 -6.13 -8.65
CA LYS A 3 10.50 -5.77 -9.00
C LYS A 3 11.08 -6.81 -9.96
N ASP A 4 11.69 -6.34 -11.02
CA ASP A 4 12.47 -7.17 -11.95
C ASP A 4 13.87 -7.48 -11.39
N SER A 5 14.70 -8.17 -12.18
CA SER A 5 16.07 -8.52 -11.80
C SER A 5 17.01 -7.32 -11.62
N PHE A 6 16.62 -6.13 -12.08
CA PHE A 6 17.35 -4.87 -11.91
C PHE A 6 16.84 -4.05 -10.72
N GLY A 7 15.79 -4.52 -10.02
CA GLY A 7 15.17 -3.85 -8.90
C GLY A 7 14.14 -2.79 -9.29
N GLU A 8 13.80 -2.69 -10.57
CA GLU A 8 12.81 -1.76 -11.09
C GLU A 8 11.41 -2.38 -11.05
N PHE A 9 10.41 -1.54 -10.82
CA PHE A 9 9.02 -2.00 -10.80
C PHE A 9 8.44 -2.13 -12.21
N THR A 10 7.92 -3.32 -12.53
CA THR A 10 7.18 -3.61 -13.77
C THR A 10 5.75 -4.03 -13.44
N PRO A 11 4.70 -3.34 -13.94
CA PRO A 11 4.74 -2.02 -14.56
C PRO A 11 5.23 -0.93 -13.59
N PRO A 12 5.76 0.19 -14.11
CA PRO A 12 6.29 1.26 -13.25
C PRO A 12 5.18 1.92 -12.42
N PRO A 13 5.53 2.53 -11.26
CA PRO A 13 4.55 3.16 -10.35
C PRO A 13 3.64 4.20 -11.03
N LYS A 14 4.12 4.92 -12.05
CA LYS A 14 3.30 5.87 -12.81
C LYS A 14 2.07 5.22 -13.48
N ILE A 15 2.18 3.96 -13.84
CA ILE A 15 1.06 3.19 -14.43
C ILE A 15 0.20 2.60 -13.31
N THR A 16 0.80 1.84 -12.40
CA THR A 16 0.07 1.13 -11.36
C THR A 16 -0.58 2.04 -10.31
N HIS A 17 -0.10 3.26 -10.12
CA HIS A 17 -0.71 4.24 -9.21
C HIS A 17 -1.41 5.38 -9.94
N TRP A 18 -1.64 5.26 -11.26
CA TRP A 18 -2.32 6.30 -12.05
C TRP A 18 -1.75 7.70 -11.84
N SER A 19 -0.43 7.78 -11.67
CA SER A 19 0.27 8.99 -11.29
C SER A 19 1.21 9.43 -12.42
N PRO A 20 0.93 10.53 -13.12
CA PRO A 20 1.76 10.99 -14.24
C PRO A 20 3.22 11.23 -13.86
N SER A 21 3.47 11.73 -12.66
CA SER A 21 4.84 11.96 -12.17
C SER A 21 5.47 10.72 -11.50
N GLY A 22 4.68 9.68 -11.24
CA GLY A 22 5.07 8.54 -10.41
C GLY A 22 5.00 8.82 -8.90
N MET A 23 4.62 10.05 -8.50
CA MET A 23 4.42 10.39 -7.09
C MET A 23 2.98 10.13 -6.68
N LYS A 24 2.77 9.43 -5.57
CA LYS A 24 1.43 9.04 -5.09
C LYS A 24 0.45 10.21 -4.93
N ARG A 25 0.94 11.40 -4.59
CA ARG A 25 0.13 12.60 -4.38
C ARG A 25 -0.57 13.17 -5.63
N ASP A 26 -0.10 12.84 -6.83
CA ASP A 26 -0.72 13.27 -8.09
C ASP A 26 -1.50 12.15 -8.78
N CYS A 27 -1.87 11.13 -8.02
CA CYS A 27 -2.68 10.03 -8.48
C CYS A 27 -4.03 10.51 -9.02
N ARG A 28 -4.37 10.08 -10.23
CA ARG A 28 -5.64 10.36 -10.92
C ARG A 28 -6.72 9.36 -10.54
N TYR A 29 -6.97 9.19 -9.24
CA TYR A 29 -7.94 8.22 -8.71
C TYR A 29 -9.36 8.42 -9.24
N ASN A 30 -9.75 9.67 -9.57
CA ASN A 30 -11.05 9.93 -10.19
C ASN A 30 -11.15 9.38 -11.62
N ASP A 31 -10.04 9.31 -12.37
CA ASP A 31 -10.03 8.72 -13.70
C ASP A 31 -10.14 7.19 -13.58
N PHE A 32 -9.46 6.57 -12.62
CA PHE A 32 -9.65 5.16 -12.29
C PHE A 32 -11.10 4.86 -11.90
N GLN A 33 -11.71 5.69 -11.05
CA GLN A 33 -13.11 5.52 -10.65
C GLN A 33 -14.04 5.55 -11.86
N LYS A 34 -13.88 6.51 -12.76
CA LYS A 34 -14.72 6.64 -13.97
C LYS A 34 -14.57 5.44 -14.91
N GLU A 35 -13.37 4.88 -15.00
CA GLU A 35 -13.08 3.77 -15.92
C GLU A 35 -13.58 2.43 -15.38
N TYR A 36 -13.39 2.16 -14.07
CA TYR A 36 -13.59 0.82 -13.52
C TYR A 36 -14.77 0.70 -12.53
N LEU A 37 -15.27 1.81 -11.97
CA LEU A 37 -16.31 1.79 -10.92
C LEU A 37 -17.64 2.42 -11.36
N ASN A 38 -17.91 2.44 -12.66
CA ASN A 38 -19.14 2.98 -13.25
C ASN A 38 -20.30 1.97 -13.28
N ASP A 39 -20.05 0.69 -13.05
CA ASP A 39 -21.05 -0.37 -13.07
C ASP A 39 -20.87 -1.35 -11.90
N LYS A 40 -21.75 -1.26 -10.90
CA LYS A 40 -21.76 -2.15 -9.73
C LYS A 40 -22.15 -3.60 -10.04
N SER A 41 -22.76 -3.85 -11.19
CA SER A 41 -23.12 -5.20 -11.63
C SER A 41 -21.94 -5.96 -12.25
N ASN A 42 -20.82 -5.28 -12.51
CA ASN A 42 -19.59 -5.90 -13.00
C ASN A 42 -19.09 -6.94 -11.99
N ALA A 43 -18.85 -8.17 -12.45
CA ALA A 43 -18.36 -9.26 -11.60
C ALA A 43 -17.02 -8.95 -10.91
N ASP A 44 -16.20 -8.07 -11.49
CA ASP A 44 -14.88 -7.68 -10.98
C ASP A 44 -14.94 -6.39 -10.14
N TYR A 45 -16.13 -5.84 -9.89
CA TYR A 45 -16.35 -4.56 -9.20
C TYR A 45 -15.59 -4.47 -7.86
N TRP A 46 -15.67 -5.51 -7.06
CA TRP A 46 -15.05 -5.52 -5.74
C TRP A 46 -13.51 -5.49 -5.78
N PHE A 47 -12.90 -6.08 -6.82
CA PHE A 47 -11.47 -5.92 -7.05
C PHE A 47 -11.12 -4.47 -7.38
N TYR A 48 -11.86 -3.86 -8.30
CA TYR A 48 -11.64 -2.46 -8.68
C TYR A 48 -11.88 -1.51 -7.52
N LEU A 49 -12.88 -1.77 -6.68
CA LEU A 49 -13.13 -0.99 -5.47
C LEU A 49 -11.95 -1.10 -4.49
N GLY A 50 -11.43 -2.29 -4.26
CA GLY A 50 -10.23 -2.51 -3.44
C GLY A 50 -9.01 -1.77 -3.99
N TYR A 51 -8.84 -1.78 -5.30
CA TYR A 51 -7.76 -1.05 -5.96
C TYR A 51 -7.92 0.47 -5.82
N TYR A 52 -9.12 0.99 -5.95
CA TYR A 52 -9.44 2.40 -5.71
C TYR A 52 -9.14 2.82 -4.27
N VAL A 53 -9.54 2.00 -3.30
CA VAL A 53 -9.20 2.20 -1.88
C VAL A 53 -7.68 2.25 -1.67
N HIS A 54 -6.92 1.34 -2.32
CA HIS A 54 -5.46 1.39 -2.28
C HIS A 54 -4.90 2.71 -2.82
N LEU A 55 -5.39 3.21 -3.96
CA LEU A 55 -4.95 4.49 -4.52
C LEU A 55 -5.20 5.67 -3.57
N LEU A 56 -6.38 5.71 -2.93
CA LEU A 56 -6.72 6.73 -1.94
C LEU A 56 -5.83 6.62 -0.69
N THR A 57 -5.61 5.40 -0.18
CA THR A 57 -4.75 5.17 0.98
C THR A 57 -3.32 5.62 0.72
N ASP A 58 -2.80 5.39 -0.48
CA ASP A 58 -1.48 5.83 -0.89
C ASP A 58 -1.32 7.36 -0.89
N ILE A 59 -2.36 8.08 -1.33
CA ILE A 59 -2.38 9.55 -1.25
C ILE A 59 -2.38 10.00 0.20
N MET A 60 -3.26 9.42 1.03
CA MET A 60 -3.36 9.75 2.44
C MET A 60 -2.03 9.50 3.15
N TRP A 61 -1.41 8.33 2.95
CA TRP A 61 -0.07 8.03 3.46
C TRP A 61 0.97 9.06 3.02
N SER A 62 0.97 9.40 1.74
CA SER A 62 1.92 10.38 1.20
C SER A 62 1.79 11.74 1.88
N VAL A 63 0.56 12.19 2.14
CA VAL A 63 0.29 13.54 2.70
C VAL A 63 0.47 13.57 4.21
N THR A 64 0.02 12.53 4.93
CA THR A 64 -0.03 12.54 6.40
C THR A 64 1.18 11.90 7.07
N MET A 65 1.86 10.98 6.40
CA MET A 65 3.01 10.25 6.94
C MET A 65 4.32 10.61 6.25
N TYR A 66 4.39 10.40 4.92
CA TYR A 66 5.63 10.54 4.18
C TYR A 66 6.12 11.98 4.08
N MET A 67 5.27 12.93 3.66
CA MET A 67 5.69 14.34 3.48
C MET A 67 6.07 15.02 4.80
N PRO A 68 5.31 14.89 5.92
CA PRO A 68 5.74 15.41 7.21
C PRO A 68 7.08 14.84 7.66
N THR A 69 7.30 13.54 7.47
CA THR A 69 8.58 12.89 7.78
C THR A 69 9.73 13.47 6.94
N ARG A 70 9.50 13.70 5.63
CA ARG A 70 10.47 14.36 4.75
C ARG A 70 10.84 15.76 5.19
N VAL A 71 9.88 16.53 5.70
CA VAL A 71 10.11 17.88 6.23
C VAL A 71 10.88 17.81 7.56
N LYS A 72 10.43 16.96 8.47
CA LYS A 72 11.04 16.80 9.82
C LYS A 72 12.52 16.40 9.74
N TYR A 73 12.87 15.51 8.82
CA TYR A 73 14.22 14.95 8.66
C TYR A 73 14.92 15.44 7.39
N ALA A 74 14.67 16.70 6.99
CA ALA A 74 15.22 17.24 5.74
C ALA A 74 16.74 17.23 5.68
N GLU A 75 17.42 17.48 6.80
CA GLU A 75 18.89 17.49 6.87
C GLU A 75 19.48 16.08 6.77
N GLU A 76 18.82 15.08 7.35
CA GLU A 76 19.20 13.67 7.24
C GLU A 76 19.07 13.18 5.79
N TYR A 77 18.00 13.56 5.10
CA TYR A 77 17.83 13.28 3.67
C TYR A 77 18.88 13.93 2.78
N LYS A 78 19.37 15.12 3.13
CA LYS A 78 20.49 15.77 2.40
C LYS A 78 21.79 15.01 2.57
N LYS A 79 22.06 14.51 3.79
CA LYS A 79 23.29 13.77 4.13
C LYS A 79 23.28 12.34 3.58
N ASN A 80 22.09 11.72 3.52
CA ASN A 80 21.92 10.34 3.08
C ASN A 80 20.71 10.21 2.13
N PRO A 81 20.93 10.12 0.81
CA PRO A 81 19.86 9.91 -0.16
C PRO A 81 19.01 8.64 0.09
N GLU A 82 19.61 7.63 0.76
CA GLU A 82 18.96 6.37 1.11
C GLU A 82 18.24 6.42 2.48
N PHE A 83 18.13 7.60 3.09
CA PHE A 83 17.57 7.76 4.45
C PHE A 83 16.11 7.23 4.55
N LEU A 84 15.36 7.26 3.45
CA LEU A 84 14.04 6.62 3.41
C LEU A 84 14.09 5.13 3.75
N LYS A 85 15.15 4.40 3.40
CA LYS A 85 15.30 2.99 3.75
C LYS A 85 15.45 2.80 5.26
N VAL A 86 16.09 3.76 5.94
CA VAL A 86 16.23 3.75 7.39
C VAL A 86 14.85 3.92 8.05
N ILE A 87 14.07 4.91 7.61
CA ILE A 87 12.71 5.14 8.12
C ILE A 87 11.80 3.95 7.85
N LYS A 88 11.86 3.38 6.63
CA LYS A 88 11.08 2.21 6.27
C LYS A 88 11.35 0.98 7.13
N LYS A 89 12.50 0.93 7.80
CA LYS A 89 12.77 -0.14 8.75
C LYS A 89 11.81 -0.09 9.94
N ASP A 90 11.49 1.09 10.46
CA ASP A 90 10.46 1.23 11.50
C ASP A 90 9.10 0.76 10.99
N TRP A 91 8.69 1.20 9.80
CA TRP A 91 7.41 0.79 9.20
C TRP A 91 7.29 -0.74 9.10
N ASN A 92 8.32 -1.38 8.52
CA ASN A 92 8.33 -2.83 8.34
C ASN A 92 8.33 -3.59 9.68
N ASP A 93 9.09 -3.11 10.66
CA ASP A 93 9.14 -3.72 11.99
C ASP A 93 7.78 -3.56 12.71
N ILE A 94 7.10 -2.42 12.56
CA ILE A 94 5.76 -2.18 13.12
C ILE A 94 4.71 -3.08 12.43
N ASP A 95 4.76 -3.21 11.11
CA ASP A 95 3.86 -4.11 10.35
C ASP A 95 3.99 -5.55 10.85
N VAL A 96 5.23 -6.04 10.99
CA VAL A 96 5.49 -7.40 11.47
C VAL A 96 5.10 -7.56 12.94
N TRP A 97 5.35 -6.55 13.78
CA TRP A 97 4.87 -6.53 15.16
C TRP A 97 3.34 -6.67 15.20
N HIS A 98 2.63 -5.90 14.39
CA HIS A 98 1.17 -5.94 14.32
C HIS A 98 0.68 -7.34 13.90
N LEU A 99 1.24 -7.90 12.82
CA LEU A 99 0.88 -9.25 12.36
C LEU A 99 1.09 -10.32 13.44
N ARG A 100 2.19 -10.22 14.21
CA ARG A 100 2.52 -11.21 15.25
C ARG A 100 1.76 -10.99 16.57
N SER A 101 1.25 -9.78 16.82
CA SER A 101 0.47 -9.47 18.02
C SER A 101 -0.96 -10.00 17.98
N LEU A 102 -1.45 -10.34 16.80
CA LEU A 102 -2.80 -10.86 16.60
C LEU A 102 -2.79 -12.38 16.54
N THR A 103 -3.68 -13.03 17.33
CA THR A 103 -3.94 -14.47 17.24
C THR A 103 -4.59 -14.89 15.93
N TYR A 104 -5.28 -13.97 15.27
CA TYR A 104 -5.95 -14.17 13.99
C TYR A 104 -5.88 -12.89 13.16
N HIS A 105 -5.40 -13.01 11.93
CA HIS A 105 -5.29 -11.91 10.97
C HIS A 105 -6.01 -12.28 9.67
N PRO A 106 -7.34 -12.03 9.57
CA PRO A 106 -8.17 -12.56 8.48
C PRO A 106 -7.66 -12.16 7.09
N THR A 107 -7.21 -10.94 6.92
CA THR A 107 -6.69 -10.46 5.62
C THR A 107 -5.41 -11.20 5.22
N PHE A 108 -4.49 -11.40 6.16
CA PHE A 108 -3.25 -12.11 5.87
C PHE A 108 -3.49 -13.60 5.61
N ASP A 109 -4.43 -14.22 6.34
CA ASP A 109 -4.84 -15.60 6.09
C ASP A 109 -5.49 -15.76 4.70
N ILE A 110 -6.29 -14.79 4.26
CA ILE A 110 -6.83 -14.77 2.90
C ILE A 110 -5.69 -14.72 1.87
N LEU A 111 -4.70 -13.84 2.07
CA LEU A 111 -3.55 -13.75 1.17
C LEU A 111 -2.74 -15.05 1.12
N LYS A 112 -2.48 -15.67 2.28
CA LYS A 112 -1.75 -16.96 2.38
C LYS A 112 -2.43 -18.09 1.62
N ASN A 113 -3.76 -18.10 1.63
CA ASN A 113 -4.57 -19.13 1.00
C ASN A 113 -5.06 -18.73 -0.41
N ALA A 114 -4.66 -17.56 -0.91
CA ALA A 114 -4.99 -17.15 -2.26
C ALA A 114 -4.34 -18.07 -3.28
N GLY A 115 -5.16 -18.65 -4.15
CA GLY A 115 -4.69 -19.41 -5.31
C GLY A 115 -4.24 -18.50 -6.46
N GLU A 116 -4.45 -18.95 -7.68
CA GLU A 116 -4.21 -18.13 -8.86
C GLU A 116 -5.21 -16.96 -8.90
N ILE A 117 -4.66 -15.74 -9.07
CA ILE A 117 -5.43 -14.49 -9.11
C ILE A 117 -5.58 -14.07 -10.57
N LYS A 118 -6.82 -13.80 -10.98
CA LYS A 118 -7.14 -13.28 -12.31
C LYS A 118 -6.37 -11.99 -12.60
N ASP A 119 -5.96 -11.82 -13.85
CA ASP A 119 -5.37 -10.57 -14.34
C ASP A 119 -6.48 -9.53 -14.58
N TYR A 120 -6.83 -8.79 -13.54
CA TYR A 120 -7.97 -7.83 -13.55
C TYR A 120 -7.70 -6.54 -14.32
N LEU A 121 -6.45 -6.13 -14.42
CA LEU A 121 -6.06 -4.85 -15.02
C LEU A 121 -5.12 -5.10 -16.21
N PRO A 122 -5.39 -4.45 -17.36
CA PRO A 122 -4.74 -4.79 -18.64
C PRO A 122 -3.24 -4.44 -18.70
N TYR A 123 -2.75 -3.68 -17.75
CA TYR A 123 -1.33 -3.29 -17.70
C TYR A 123 -0.47 -4.22 -16.85
N TYR A 124 -1.05 -5.24 -16.19
CA TYR A 124 -0.28 -6.29 -15.55
C TYR A 124 0.02 -7.41 -16.53
N GLU A 125 1.23 -7.96 -16.41
CA GLU A 125 1.59 -9.19 -17.11
C GLU A 125 0.87 -10.40 -16.50
N HIS A 126 0.77 -11.47 -17.28
CA HIS A 126 0.12 -12.69 -16.86
C HIS A 126 0.68 -13.23 -15.52
N ASN A 127 -0.22 -13.54 -14.59
CA ASN A 127 0.10 -14.01 -13.23
C ASN A 127 0.90 -13.03 -12.35
N GLN A 128 0.98 -11.76 -12.72
CA GLN A 128 1.77 -10.79 -11.95
C GLN A 128 1.16 -10.52 -10.57
N LEU A 129 -0.16 -10.47 -10.46
CA LEU A 129 -0.84 -10.31 -9.16
C LEU A 129 -0.61 -11.52 -8.26
N THR A 130 -0.70 -12.74 -8.80
CA THR A 130 -0.40 -13.98 -8.07
C THR A 130 1.03 -13.97 -7.53
N LYS A 131 2.01 -13.60 -8.37
CA LYS A 131 3.42 -13.49 -7.95
C LYS A 131 3.60 -12.43 -6.85
N GLN A 132 2.89 -11.30 -6.94
CA GLN A 132 2.99 -10.24 -5.96
C GLN A 132 2.42 -10.65 -4.60
N VAL A 133 1.27 -11.32 -4.58
CA VAL A 133 0.68 -11.83 -3.34
C VAL A 133 1.62 -12.84 -2.68
N LYS A 134 2.17 -13.79 -3.45
CA LYS A 134 3.17 -14.73 -2.95
C LYS A 134 4.39 -14.01 -2.38
N PHE A 135 4.94 -13.03 -3.09
CA PHE A 135 6.07 -12.23 -2.61
C PHE A 135 5.76 -11.53 -1.26
N ILE A 136 4.56 -10.95 -1.11
CA ILE A 136 4.14 -10.29 0.13
C ILE A 136 4.09 -11.31 1.28
N VAL A 137 3.48 -12.45 1.06
CA VAL A 137 3.38 -13.51 2.08
C VAL A 137 4.77 -14.00 2.49
N ASP A 138 5.61 -14.38 1.52
CA ASP A 138 6.97 -14.86 1.77
C ASP A 138 7.81 -13.80 2.51
N TYR A 139 7.63 -12.51 2.15
CA TYR A 139 8.32 -11.41 2.81
C TYR A 139 7.96 -11.31 4.29
N TYR A 140 6.68 -11.26 4.63
CA TYR A 140 6.25 -11.12 6.03
C TYR A 140 6.50 -12.37 6.87
N GLU A 141 6.45 -13.55 6.29
CA GLU A 141 6.77 -14.81 6.99
C GLU A 141 8.27 -14.94 7.28
N SER A 142 9.12 -14.51 6.37
CA SER A 142 10.58 -14.60 6.49
C SER A 142 11.24 -13.39 7.16
N TYR A 143 10.53 -12.27 7.30
CA TYR A 143 11.12 -11.03 7.80
C TYR A 143 11.59 -11.16 9.25
N SER A 144 12.90 -11.00 9.46
CA SER A 144 13.50 -10.96 10.79
C SER A 144 13.44 -9.53 11.32
N SER A 145 12.50 -9.28 12.25
CA SER A 145 12.36 -7.97 12.88
C SER A 145 12.74 -8.02 14.35
N ASN A 146 13.33 -6.94 14.83
CA ASN A 146 13.44 -6.66 16.26
C ASN A 146 12.28 -5.75 16.67
N THR A 147 11.17 -6.37 17.09
CA THR A 147 9.94 -5.66 17.48
C THR A 147 9.97 -5.11 18.90
N ASP A 148 11.01 -5.46 19.68
CA ASP A 148 11.16 -5.04 21.08
C ASP A 148 12.09 -3.83 21.23
N ARG A 149 12.61 -3.29 20.11
CA ARG A 149 13.40 -2.07 20.10
C ARG A 149 12.53 -0.81 20.16
N GLU A 150 13.10 0.29 20.60
CA GLU A 150 12.50 1.60 20.39
C GLU A 150 12.54 1.97 18.90
N PHE A 151 11.42 2.53 18.42
CA PHE A 151 11.30 3.03 17.05
C PHE A 151 11.73 4.50 17.01
N GLU A 152 12.66 4.83 16.12
CA GLU A 152 13.32 6.14 16.11
C GLU A 152 12.54 7.18 15.30
N TYR A 153 11.97 6.77 14.16
CA TYR A 153 11.41 7.69 13.18
C TYR A 153 9.89 7.63 13.08
N THR A 154 9.29 6.51 13.46
CA THR A 154 7.84 6.30 13.39
C THR A 154 7.42 5.45 14.59
N GLN A 155 6.43 5.91 15.35
CA GLN A 155 5.91 5.17 16.48
C GLN A 155 4.73 4.27 16.07
N LYS A 156 4.42 3.26 16.88
CA LYS A 156 3.27 2.37 16.67
C LYS A 156 1.96 3.14 16.63
N GLU A 157 1.85 4.12 17.52
CA GLU A 157 0.69 5.02 17.64
C GLU A 157 0.47 5.85 16.38
N ASP A 158 1.54 6.28 15.69
CA ASP A 158 1.43 7.02 14.43
C ASP A 158 0.76 6.16 13.35
N ILE A 159 1.17 4.89 13.25
CA ILE A 159 0.59 3.94 12.29
C ILE A 159 -0.85 3.62 12.67
N GLN A 160 -1.13 3.36 13.94
CA GLN A 160 -2.49 3.06 14.40
C GLN A 160 -3.44 4.23 14.12
N ASN A 161 -3.06 5.45 14.48
CA ASN A 161 -3.83 6.66 14.21
C ASN A 161 -4.07 6.85 12.70
N PHE A 162 -3.04 6.60 11.88
CA PHE A 162 -3.18 6.65 10.42
C PHE A 162 -4.23 5.65 9.94
N VAL A 163 -4.19 4.40 10.40
CA VAL A 163 -5.14 3.36 9.98
C VAL A 163 -6.56 3.74 10.39
N GLU A 164 -6.79 4.14 11.65
CA GLU A 164 -8.10 4.50 12.17
C GLU A 164 -8.70 5.68 11.39
N CYS A 165 -7.97 6.81 11.28
CA CYS A 165 -8.42 7.98 10.52
C CYS A 165 -8.64 7.68 9.03
N SER A 166 -7.78 6.83 8.45
CA SER A 166 -7.92 6.45 7.05
C SER A 166 -9.17 5.60 6.81
N CYS A 167 -9.45 4.64 7.67
CA CYS A 167 -10.65 3.81 7.58
C CYS A 167 -11.93 4.65 7.67
N GLU A 168 -12.01 5.57 8.62
CA GLU A 168 -13.16 6.47 8.78
C GLU A 168 -13.38 7.35 7.54
N LEU A 169 -12.31 7.98 7.05
CA LEU A 169 -12.39 8.85 5.89
C LEU A 169 -12.74 8.08 4.61
N LEU A 170 -12.12 6.92 4.40
CA LEU A 170 -12.41 6.06 3.24
C LEU A 170 -13.87 5.60 3.26
N TYR A 171 -14.37 5.14 4.41
CA TYR A 171 -15.77 4.74 4.53
C TYR A 171 -16.72 5.88 4.14
N LYS A 172 -16.47 7.10 4.66
CA LYS A 172 -17.23 8.30 4.33
C LYS A 172 -17.19 8.59 2.83
N VAL A 173 -16.00 8.62 2.22
CA VAL A 173 -15.83 8.89 0.79
C VAL A 173 -16.56 7.85 -0.07
N LEU A 174 -16.46 6.57 0.28
CA LEU A 174 -17.13 5.50 -0.47
C LEU A 174 -18.66 5.62 -0.40
N LYS A 175 -19.20 5.99 0.76
CA LYS A 175 -20.64 6.26 0.95
C LYS A 175 -21.09 7.49 0.18
N GLU A 176 -20.39 8.63 0.28
CA GLU A 176 -20.72 9.87 -0.42
C GLU A 176 -20.69 9.72 -1.95
N LYS A 177 -19.83 8.84 -2.44
CA LYS A 177 -19.73 8.50 -3.87
C LYS A 177 -20.65 7.35 -4.29
N GLU A 178 -21.46 6.85 -3.38
CA GLU A 178 -22.36 5.70 -3.62
C GLU A 178 -21.62 4.46 -4.16
N LEU A 179 -20.39 4.21 -3.73
CA LEU A 179 -19.59 3.07 -4.18
C LEU A 179 -19.84 1.82 -3.31
N ILE A 180 -20.36 2.01 -2.10
CA ILE A 180 -20.79 0.96 -1.18
C ILE A 180 -22.19 1.23 -0.64
#